data_a00db2037ca823a7196251d49238f46c
#
_entry.id   a00db2037ca823a7196251d49238f46c
#
_cell.length_a   1.000
_cell.length_b   1.000
_cell.length_c   1.000
_cell.angle_alpha   90.00
_cell.angle_beta   90.00
_cell.angle_gamma   90.00
#
_symmetry.space_group_name_H-M   'P 1'
#
loop_
_entity.id
_entity.type
_entity.pdbx_description
1 polymer ?
#
loop_
_entity_poly.entity_id
_entity_poly.type
_entity_poly.pdbx_seq_one_letter_code
_entity_poly.pdbx_strand_id
1 'polypeptide(L)'
;MTRNASRPWWRLTFFVFLMLVIEFMDEFAYSALEAARPLIRDDFGLTYVEVGMITTVPILVAILIEPLIGLFADSNKRRLLLVGGGVLFGVGLIFQGLSISFLLFLIGATLQAPASGAFVNIAQASLMDSAPERRENRMALWTLSGSLAVVIGPLVLTGVILLGESWRVVFIGIGVIAIIGALMVLRLPANQALRTDEASEAEHSIRDSLRVALQFLRSWIVWRWMLLLEVSDLMLDVLFSLLALYMVDVVGTTQAQAGLAIAVWTGVGLIGDFLLIPLLERVRGLLYLRFSAGIILVLFPLFLLADMWEVKLILLGLIGLFNAGWYAILQGKFYDTLGDHSGMVLIVGNAAGVITALLPVILGALAEAVGLNVVMWFLLIAPIILLVALPRE
;
A
#
# COMPACT_ATOMS: atom_id res chain seq x y z
N MET A 1 38.67 -20.84 16.43
CA MET A 1 38.06 -20.33 15.19
C MET A 1 37.13 -21.39 14.65
N THR A 2 35.90 -21.46 15.13
CA THR A 2 34.85 -22.34 14.61
C THR A 2 34.10 -21.58 13.54
N ARG A 3 34.27 -21.98 12.28
CA ARG A 3 33.42 -21.54 11.15
C ARG A 3 31.98 -21.84 11.49
N ASN A 4 31.23 -20.83 11.92
CA ASN A 4 29.77 -20.88 11.89
C ASN A 4 29.38 -21.03 10.41
N ALA A 5 29.04 -22.24 10.02
CA ALA A 5 28.48 -22.52 8.71
C ALA A 5 27.21 -21.64 8.59
N SER A 6 27.31 -20.63 7.75
CA SER A 6 26.21 -19.71 7.46
C SER A 6 25.01 -20.53 7.00
N ARG A 7 23.98 -20.59 7.84
CA ARG A 7 22.70 -21.20 7.43
C ARG A 7 22.27 -20.56 6.11
N PRO A 8 21.90 -21.36 5.10
CA PRO A 8 21.52 -20.82 3.82
C PRO A 8 20.42 -19.77 3.99
N TRP A 9 20.52 -18.68 3.27
CA TRP A 9 19.62 -17.51 3.34
C TRP A 9 18.13 -17.84 3.12
N TRP A 10 17.83 -18.95 2.42
CA TRP A 10 16.47 -19.45 2.16
C TRP A 10 15.86 -20.27 3.32
N ARG A 11 16.57 -20.60 4.39
CA ARG A 11 15.97 -21.21 5.55
C ARG A 11 15.17 -20.17 6.33
N LEU A 12 13.89 -20.06 5.98
CA LEU A 12 12.91 -19.27 6.72
C LEU A 12 12.76 -19.90 8.11
N THR A 13 13.10 -19.15 9.16
CA THR A 13 12.69 -19.52 10.52
C THR A 13 11.19 -19.31 10.65
N PHE A 14 10.54 -20.04 11.58
CA PHE A 14 9.10 -19.82 11.83
C PHE A 14 8.76 -18.35 12.14
N PHE A 15 9.65 -17.64 12.85
CA PHE A 15 9.51 -16.21 13.09
C PHE A 15 9.45 -15.41 11.78
N VAL A 16 10.44 -15.61 10.90
CA VAL A 16 10.49 -14.89 9.62
C VAL A 16 9.26 -15.21 8.76
N PHE A 17 8.90 -16.47 8.66
CA PHE A 17 7.71 -16.89 7.93
C PHE A 17 6.44 -16.21 8.47
N LEU A 18 6.27 -16.15 9.79
CA LEU A 18 5.10 -15.54 10.41
C LEU A 18 5.06 -14.02 10.13
N MET A 19 6.20 -13.31 10.18
CA MET A 19 6.25 -11.88 9.84
C MET A 19 5.88 -11.63 8.37
N LEU A 20 6.36 -12.48 7.45
CA LEU A 20 5.99 -12.40 6.04
C LEU A 20 4.50 -12.70 5.79
N VAL A 21 3.92 -13.63 6.53
CA VAL A 21 2.47 -13.92 6.48
C VAL A 21 1.66 -12.72 6.97
N ILE A 22 2.13 -11.98 7.96
CA ILE A 22 1.47 -10.74 8.43
C ILE A 22 1.39 -9.72 7.30
N GLU A 23 2.50 -9.45 6.63
CA GLU A 23 2.53 -8.55 5.47
C GLU A 23 1.60 -9.04 4.35
N PHE A 24 1.68 -10.33 4.04
CA PHE A 24 0.82 -10.93 3.03
C PHE A 24 -0.67 -10.71 3.35
N MET A 25 -1.08 -10.88 4.61
CA MET A 25 -2.49 -10.72 5.00
C MET A 25 -2.98 -9.29 4.88
N ASP A 26 -2.14 -8.31 5.20
CA ASP A 26 -2.46 -6.89 5.10
C ASP A 26 -2.65 -6.47 3.65
N GLU A 27 -1.66 -6.72 2.82
CA GLU A 27 -1.69 -6.38 1.41
C GLU A 27 -2.76 -7.16 0.63
N PHE A 28 -3.04 -8.41 1.06
CA PHE A 28 -4.15 -9.17 0.52
C PHE A 28 -5.50 -8.52 0.85
N ALA A 29 -5.70 -8.10 2.11
CA ALA A 29 -6.95 -7.44 2.52
C ALA A 29 -7.14 -6.11 1.78
N TYR A 30 -6.06 -5.33 1.62
CA TYR A 30 -6.05 -4.09 0.85
C TYR A 30 -6.45 -4.33 -0.61
N SER A 31 -5.75 -5.21 -1.30
CA SER A 31 -5.99 -5.46 -2.73
C SER A 31 -7.34 -6.13 -3.02
N ALA A 32 -7.82 -6.99 -2.12
CA ALA A 32 -9.14 -7.57 -2.19
C ALA A 32 -10.24 -6.51 -2.00
N LEU A 33 -10.03 -5.52 -1.10
CA LEU A 33 -10.94 -4.38 -0.91
C LEU A 33 -11.03 -3.55 -2.19
N GLU A 34 -9.89 -3.23 -2.80
CA GLU A 34 -9.87 -2.44 -4.04
C GLU A 34 -10.63 -3.14 -5.18
N ALA A 35 -10.45 -4.44 -5.33
CA ALA A 35 -11.19 -5.23 -6.30
C ALA A 35 -12.68 -5.41 -5.94
N ALA A 36 -13.04 -5.39 -4.65
CA ALA A 36 -14.41 -5.54 -4.17
C ALA A 36 -15.23 -4.25 -4.19
N ARG A 37 -14.64 -3.08 -4.46
CA ARG A 37 -15.32 -1.77 -4.42
C ARG A 37 -16.65 -1.72 -5.17
N PRO A 38 -16.75 -2.21 -6.43
CA PRO A 38 -18.03 -2.22 -7.12
C PRO A 38 -19.07 -3.10 -6.44
N LEU A 39 -18.64 -4.26 -5.91
CA LEU A 39 -19.54 -5.19 -5.19
C LEU A 39 -20.06 -4.57 -3.88
N ILE A 40 -19.18 -3.89 -3.13
CA ILE A 40 -19.53 -3.22 -1.87
C ILE A 40 -20.47 -2.04 -2.15
N ARG A 41 -20.16 -1.26 -3.21
CA ARG A 41 -21.01 -0.15 -3.65
C ARG A 41 -22.42 -0.64 -3.98
N ASP A 42 -22.53 -1.67 -4.80
CA ASP A 42 -23.82 -2.20 -5.26
C ASP A 42 -24.63 -2.83 -4.12
N ASP A 43 -23.94 -3.51 -3.17
CA ASP A 43 -24.55 -4.19 -2.03
C ASP A 43 -25.16 -3.19 -1.02
N PHE A 44 -24.53 -2.04 -0.82
CA PHE A 44 -25.02 -0.98 0.08
C PHE A 44 -25.68 0.19 -0.64
N GLY A 45 -25.72 0.20 -1.97
CA GLY A 45 -26.28 1.30 -2.78
C GLY A 45 -25.51 2.62 -2.64
N LEU A 46 -24.17 2.57 -2.59
CA LEU A 46 -23.31 3.72 -2.31
C LEU A 46 -23.15 4.64 -3.51
N THR A 47 -23.04 5.92 -3.22
CA THR A 47 -22.52 6.94 -4.13
C THR A 47 -20.99 6.84 -4.26
N TYR A 48 -20.39 7.49 -5.27
CA TYR A 48 -18.93 7.54 -5.41
C TYR A 48 -18.25 8.28 -4.25
N VAL A 49 -18.92 9.28 -3.64
CA VAL A 49 -18.42 9.95 -2.43
C VAL A 49 -18.33 8.96 -1.28
N GLU A 50 -19.37 8.17 -1.04
CA GLU A 50 -19.38 7.16 0.01
C GLU A 50 -18.34 6.05 -0.24
N VAL A 51 -18.12 5.66 -1.49
CA VAL A 51 -17.00 4.76 -1.85
C VAL A 51 -15.66 5.40 -1.51
N GLY A 52 -15.46 6.69 -1.78
CA GLY A 52 -14.28 7.43 -1.36
C GLY A 52 -14.09 7.47 0.16
N MET A 53 -15.19 7.53 0.94
CA MET A 53 -15.15 7.50 2.41
C MET A 53 -14.60 6.18 2.96
N ILE A 54 -14.73 5.07 2.23
CA ILE A 54 -14.16 3.76 2.61
C ILE A 54 -12.66 3.86 2.88
N THR A 55 -11.94 4.68 2.13
CA THR A 55 -10.50 4.92 2.29
C THR A 55 -10.22 6.14 3.16
N THR A 56 -10.89 7.25 2.89
CA THR A 56 -10.61 8.54 3.55
C THR A 56 -10.81 8.48 5.05
N VAL A 57 -11.95 7.97 5.54
CA VAL A 57 -12.27 7.98 6.98
C VAL A 57 -11.31 7.11 7.79
N PRO A 58 -11.03 5.84 7.40
CA PRO A 58 -10.06 5.01 8.10
C PRO A 58 -8.65 5.60 8.13
N ILE A 59 -8.16 6.15 7.01
CA ILE A 59 -6.82 6.75 6.94
C ILE A 59 -6.71 7.98 7.85
N LEU A 60 -7.70 8.87 7.85
CA LEU A 60 -7.69 10.05 8.74
C LEU A 60 -7.65 9.65 10.21
N VAL A 61 -8.36 8.59 10.60
CA VAL A 61 -8.32 8.07 11.96
C VAL A 61 -6.97 7.41 12.25
N ALA A 62 -6.40 6.67 11.30
CA ALA A 62 -5.08 6.06 11.44
C ALA A 62 -3.98 7.11 11.63
N ILE A 63 -3.97 8.19 10.86
CA ILE A 63 -3.03 9.32 11.00
C ILE A 63 -3.04 9.92 12.42
N LEU A 64 -4.19 9.92 13.09
CA LEU A 64 -4.30 10.42 14.46
C LEU A 64 -3.84 9.40 15.51
N ILE A 65 -4.05 8.11 15.26
CA ILE A 65 -3.81 7.03 16.24
C ILE A 65 -2.40 6.43 16.11
N GLU A 66 -1.87 6.28 14.90
CA GLU A 66 -0.58 5.63 14.66
C GLU A 66 0.61 6.28 15.38
N PRO A 67 0.72 7.61 15.49
CA PRO A 67 1.78 8.21 16.28
C PRO A 67 1.76 7.79 17.75
N LEU A 68 0.56 7.58 18.32
CA LEU A 68 0.40 7.10 19.69
C LEU A 68 0.84 5.63 19.81
N ILE A 69 0.51 4.80 18.82
CA ILE A 69 0.97 3.41 18.76
C ILE A 69 2.51 3.38 18.68
N GLY A 70 3.11 4.24 17.86
CA GLY A 70 4.57 4.37 17.71
C GLY A 70 5.29 4.64 19.03
N LEU A 71 4.74 5.50 19.89
CA LEU A 71 5.31 5.78 21.22
C LEU A 71 5.39 4.53 22.13
N PHE A 72 4.49 3.56 21.92
CA PHE A 72 4.50 2.31 22.68
C PHE A 72 5.26 1.18 21.96
N ALA A 73 5.58 1.33 20.69
CA ALA A 73 6.26 0.31 19.88
C ALA A 73 7.70 0.05 20.35
N ASP A 74 8.36 1.07 20.92
CA ASP A 74 9.72 0.99 21.48
C ASP A 74 9.75 0.49 22.93
N SER A 75 8.60 0.13 23.49
CA SER A 75 8.48 -0.38 24.85
C SER A 75 8.47 -1.91 24.90
N ASN A 76 8.63 -2.47 26.13
CA ASN A 76 8.45 -3.90 26.39
C ASN A 76 7.05 -4.46 26.01
N LYS A 77 6.16 -3.61 25.46
CA LYS A 77 4.79 -3.97 25.03
C LYS A 77 4.70 -4.31 23.54
N ARG A 78 5.82 -4.29 22.80
CA ARG A 78 5.88 -4.56 21.35
C ARG A 78 5.10 -5.83 20.95
N ARG A 79 5.29 -6.94 21.71
CA ARG A 79 4.57 -8.19 21.48
C ARG A 79 3.05 -8.04 21.70
N LEU A 80 2.66 -7.31 22.75
CA LEU A 80 1.23 -7.08 23.05
C LEU A 80 0.58 -6.23 21.96
N LEU A 81 1.27 -5.19 21.47
CA LEU A 81 0.80 -4.34 20.37
C LEU A 81 0.68 -5.13 19.07
N LEU A 82 1.66 -5.98 18.76
CA LEU A 82 1.62 -6.83 17.57
C LEU A 82 0.43 -7.80 17.62
N VAL A 83 0.22 -8.49 18.74
CA VAL A 83 -0.90 -9.42 18.90
C VAL A 83 -2.24 -8.69 18.96
N GLY A 84 -2.33 -7.61 19.73
CA GLY A 84 -3.53 -6.81 19.86
C GLY A 84 -3.93 -6.13 18.54
N GLY A 85 -2.95 -5.57 17.82
CA GLY A 85 -3.13 -5.03 16.48
C GLY A 85 -3.67 -6.08 15.50
N GLY A 86 -3.04 -7.26 15.44
CA GLY A 86 -3.48 -8.33 14.55
C GLY A 86 -4.86 -8.90 14.89
N VAL A 87 -5.22 -8.99 16.18
CA VAL A 87 -6.57 -9.38 16.58
C VAL A 87 -7.59 -8.30 16.18
N LEU A 88 -7.31 -7.02 16.45
CA LEU A 88 -8.20 -5.92 16.05
C LEU A 88 -8.32 -5.79 14.53
N PHE A 89 -7.22 -5.97 13.80
CA PHE A 89 -7.21 -6.03 12.33
C PHE A 89 -8.16 -7.12 11.82
N GLY A 90 -8.01 -8.34 12.32
CA GLY A 90 -8.88 -9.46 11.93
C GLY A 90 -10.34 -9.27 12.35
N VAL A 91 -10.60 -8.72 13.54
CA VAL A 91 -11.95 -8.36 14.00
C VAL A 91 -12.55 -7.30 13.10
N GLY A 92 -11.79 -6.26 12.71
CA GLY A 92 -12.25 -5.23 11.77
C GLY A 92 -12.68 -5.81 10.43
N LEU A 93 -11.88 -6.74 9.86
CA LEU A 93 -12.22 -7.44 8.61
C LEU A 93 -13.47 -8.33 8.75
N ILE A 94 -13.58 -9.10 9.82
CA ILE A 94 -14.77 -9.92 10.08
C ILE A 94 -16.00 -9.01 10.23
N PHE A 95 -15.85 -7.88 10.91
CA PHE A 95 -16.95 -6.93 11.09
C PHE A 95 -17.38 -6.32 9.76
N GLN A 96 -16.43 -5.99 8.86
CA GLN A 96 -16.74 -5.57 7.49
C GLN A 96 -17.51 -6.66 6.74
N GLY A 97 -17.05 -7.92 6.79
CA GLY A 97 -17.70 -9.04 6.12
C GLY A 97 -19.09 -9.37 6.66
N LEU A 98 -19.36 -9.09 7.93
CA LEU A 98 -20.67 -9.30 8.58
C LEU A 98 -21.58 -8.06 8.55
N SER A 99 -21.10 -6.93 8.04
CA SER A 99 -21.85 -5.67 8.04
C SER A 99 -23.12 -5.76 7.20
N ILE A 100 -24.22 -5.23 7.76
CA ILE A 100 -25.54 -5.15 7.10
C ILE A 100 -25.86 -3.73 6.61
N SER A 101 -24.97 -2.78 6.85
CA SER A 101 -25.08 -1.38 6.43
C SER A 101 -23.72 -0.77 6.18
N PHE A 102 -23.68 0.28 5.38
CA PHE A 102 -22.44 1.02 5.09
C PHE A 102 -21.78 1.58 6.36
N LEU A 103 -22.57 2.11 7.29
CA LEU A 103 -22.02 2.64 8.54
C LEU A 103 -21.27 1.56 9.34
N LEU A 104 -21.83 0.36 9.45
CA LEU A 104 -21.18 -0.76 10.14
C LEU A 104 -19.91 -1.19 9.40
N PHE A 105 -19.95 -1.25 8.06
CA PHE A 105 -18.78 -1.52 7.25
C PHE A 105 -17.67 -0.50 7.51
N LEU A 106 -18.01 0.80 7.50
CA LEU A 106 -17.08 1.90 7.73
C LEU A 106 -16.47 1.87 9.13
N ILE A 107 -17.26 1.51 10.15
CA ILE A 107 -16.75 1.30 11.52
C ILE A 107 -15.71 0.17 11.53
N GLY A 108 -16.00 -0.97 10.86
CA GLY A 108 -15.04 -2.07 10.73
C GLY A 108 -13.75 -1.66 10.04
N ALA A 109 -13.84 -0.92 8.94
CA ALA A 109 -12.70 -0.39 8.21
C ALA A 109 -11.89 0.62 9.05
N THR A 110 -12.58 1.49 9.79
CA THR A 110 -11.96 2.47 10.69
C THR A 110 -11.26 1.82 11.88
N LEU A 111 -11.76 0.70 12.37
CA LEU A 111 -11.10 -0.10 13.40
C LEU A 111 -9.85 -0.81 12.84
N GLN A 112 -9.95 -1.32 11.63
CA GLN A 112 -8.88 -2.07 10.96
C GLN A 112 -7.66 -1.19 10.66
N ALA A 113 -7.83 0.05 10.17
CA ALA A 113 -6.74 0.86 9.66
C ALA A 113 -5.62 1.13 10.69
N PRO A 114 -5.87 1.70 11.89
CA PRO A 114 -4.81 1.86 12.88
C PRO A 114 -4.32 0.51 13.46
N ALA A 115 -5.17 -0.52 13.44
CA ALA A 115 -4.80 -1.85 13.87
C ALA A 115 -3.79 -2.49 12.89
N SER A 116 -3.94 -2.25 11.57
CA SER A 116 -2.95 -2.61 10.55
C SER A 116 -1.60 -1.94 10.86
N GLY A 117 -1.57 -0.63 11.11
CA GLY A 117 -0.34 0.08 11.50
C GLY A 117 0.38 -0.58 12.69
N ALA A 118 -0.35 -0.99 13.73
CA ALA A 118 0.23 -1.70 14.87
C ALA A 118 0.71 -3.12 14.50
N PHE A 119 -0.03 -3.84 13.68
CA PHE A 119 0.26 -5.21 13.31
C PHE A 119 1.44 -5.31 12.33
N VAL A 120 1.41 -4.51 11.28
CA VAL A 120 2.35 -4.59 10.15
C VAL A 120 3.65 -3.86 10.44
N ASN A 121 3.58 -2.59 10.90
CA ASN A 121 4.80 -1.80 11.14
C ASN A 121 5.67 -2.41 12.26
N ILE A 122 5.03 -2.98 13.31
CA ILE A 122 5.76 -3.65 14.38
C ILE A 122 6.34 -5.00 13.90
N ALA A 123 5.62 -5.74 13.04
CA ALA A 123 6.13 -6.97 12.43
C ALA A 123 7.34 -6.67 11.54
N GLN A 124 7.25 -5.66 10.68
CA GLN A 124 8.35 -5.21 9.81
C GLN A 124 9.57 -4.81 10.63
N ALA A 125 9.41 -3.94 11.62
CA ALA A 125 10.51 -3.52 12.51
C ALA A 125 11.15 -4.73 13.21
N SER A 126 10.33 -5.68 13.73
CA SER A 126 10.82 -6.89 14.38
C SER A 126 11.59 -7.81 13.42
N LEU A 127 11.15 -7.88 12.16
CA LEU A 127 11.85 -8.63 11.11
C LEU A 127 13.22 -8.01 10.82
N MET A 128 13.30 -6.67 10.70
CA MET A 128 14.54 -5.94 10.43
C MET A 128 15.53 -6.08 11.60
N ASP A 129 15.04 -5.96 12.85
CA ASP A 129 15.85 -6.09 14.07
C ASP A 129 16.36 -7.52 14.29
N SER A 130 15.67 -8.53 13.74
CA SER A 130 16.08 -9.93 13.85
C SER A 130 17.39 -10.28 13.14
N ALA A 131 17.82 -9.46 12.18
CA ALA A 131 19.03 -9.67 11.38
C ALA A 131 19.62 -8.34 10.90
N PRO A 132 20.25 -7.54 11.79
CA PRO A 132 20.78 -6.22 11.45
C PRO A 132 21.79 -6.22 10.29
N GLU A 133 22.57 -7.30 10.15
CA GLU A 133 23.54 -7.46 9.07
C GLU A 133 22.90 -7.87 7.72
N ARG A 134 21.60 -8.14 7.68
CA ARG A 134 20.86 -8.62 6.51
C ARG A 134 19.53 -7.89 6.30
N ARG A 135 19.43 -6.64 6.76
CA ARG A 135 18.20 -5.84 6.67
C ARG A 135 17.67 -5.75 5.25
N GLU A 136 18.55 -5.50 4.27
CA GLU A 136 18.17 -5.42 2.85
C GLU A 136 17.51 -6.71 2.35
N ASN A 137 18.07 -7.87 2.69
CA ASN A 137 17.51 -9.16 2.32
C ASN A 137 16.14 -9.40 2.99
N ARG A 138 15.99 -9.00 4.27
CA ARG A 138 14.71 -9.10 4.99
C ARG A 138 13.66 -8.17 4.38
N MET A 139 14.06 -6.96 4.00
CA MET A 139 13.18 -6.02 3.34
C MET A 139 12.73 -6.53 1.97
N ALA A 140 13.65 -7.11 1.18
CA ALA A 140 13.30 -7.70 -0.11
C ALA A 140 12.27 -8.85 0.02
N LEU A 141 12.40 -9.71 1.04
CA LEU A 141 11.41 -10.76 1.32
C LEU A 141 10.07 -10.18 1.76
N TRP A 142 10.08 -9.13 2.57
CA TRP A 142 8.90 -8.39 3.01
C TRP A 142 8.15 -7.83 1.79
N THR A 143 8.81 -7.03 0.99
CA THR A 143 8.24 -6.45 -0.23
C THR A 143 7.72 -7.52 -1.20
N LEU A 144 8.46 -8.62 -1.37
CA LEU A 144 7.99 -9.73 -2.22
C LEU A 144 6.69 -10.35 -1.67
N SER A 145 6.57 -10.51 -0.35
CA SER A 145 5.37 -11.06 0.28
C SER A 145 4.16 -10.15 0.03
N GLY A 146 4.31 -8.84 0.23
CA GLY A 146 3.27 -7.86 -0.04
C GLY A 146 2.87 -7.81 -1.52
N SER A 147 3.85 -7.73 -2.42
CA SER A 147 3.59 -7.70 -3.87
C SER A 147 2.87 -8.95 -4.38
N LEU A 148 3.19 -10.13 -3.85
CA LEU A 148 2.45 -11.35 -4.17
C LEU A 148 1.00 -11.28 -3.68
N ALA A 149 0.76 -10.72 -2.50
CA ALA A 149 -0.56 -10.57 -1.93
C ALA A 149 -1.44 -9.62 -2.74
N VAL A 150 -0.86 -8.51 -3.23
CA VAL A 150 -1.55 -7.54 -4.10
C VAL A 150 -2.06 -8.17 -5.39
N VAL A 151 -1.34 -9.15 -5.93
CA VAL A 151 -1.79 -9.91 -7.13
C VAL A 151 -2.80 -10.99 -6.75
N ILE A 152 -2.58 -11.69 -5.64
CA ILE A 152 -3.40 -12.86 -5.24
C ILE A 152 -4.76 -12.42 -4.70
N GLY A 153 -4.86 -11.28 -4.00
CA GLY A 153 -6.13 -10.79 -3.43
C GLY A 153 -7.26 -10.67 -4.46
N PRO A 154 -7.09 -9.89 -5.54
CA PRO A 154 -8.09 -9.80 -6.61
C PRO A 154 -8.40 -11.12 -7.29
N LEU A 155 -7.40 -12.01 -7.47
CA LEU A 155 -7.62 -13.35 -8.06
C LEU A 155 -8.47 -14.25 -7.16
N VAL A 156 -8.21 -14.24 -5.85
CA VAL A 156 -9.02 -15.02 -4.88
C VAL A 156 -10.44 -14.47 -4.83
N LEU A 157 -10.61 -13.14 -4.77
CA LEU A 157 -11.94 -12.52 -4.83
C LEU A 157 -12.67 -12.93 -6.11
N THR A 158 -12.00 -12.81 -7.27
CA THR A 158 -12.55 -13.24 -8.56
C THR A 158 -12.99 -14.70 -8.53
N GLY A 159 -12.16 -15.60 -8.00
CA GLY A 159 -12.47 -17.02 -7.86
C GLY A 159 -13.69 -17.26 -6.97
N VAL A 160 -13.80 -16.57 -5.84
CA VAL A 160 -14.93 -16.64 -4.92
C VAL A 160 -16.24 -16.18 -5.61
N ILE A 161 -16.19 -15.08 -6.35
CA ILE A 161 -17.34 -14.58 -7.09
C ILE A 161 -17.77 -15.54 -8.22
N LEU A 162 -16.82 -16.14 -8.94
CA LEU A 162 -17.11 -17.13 -9.97
C LEU A 162 -17.76 -18.42 -9.41
N LEU A 163 -17.51 -18.75 -8.14
CA LEU A 163 -18.17 -19.84 -7.43
C LEU A 163 -19.57 -19.46 -6.94
N GLY A 164 -20.05 -18.24 -7.18
CA GLY A 164 -21.35 -17.74 -6.76
C GLY A 164 -21.40 -17.26 -5.31
N GLU A 165 -20.25 -17.14 -4.65
CA GLU A 165 -20.15 -16.69 -3.28
C GLU A 165 -20.02 -15.15 -3.17
N SER A 166 -20.31 -14.61 -2.00
CA SER A 166 -20.22 -13.18 -1.72
C SER A 166 -18.78 -12.75 -1.43
N TRP A 167 -18.43 -11.49 -1.76
CA TRP A 167 -17.19 -10.84 -1.32
C TRP A 167 -16.94 -10.92 0.18
N ARG A 168 -18.01 -11.00 0.98
CA ARG A 168 -17.99 -11.09 2.44
C ARG A 168 -17.20 -12.30 2.94
N VAL A 169 -17.24 -13.42 2.22
CA VAL A 169 -16.51 -14.64 2.56
C VAL A 169 -15.00 -14.39 2.58
N VAL A 170 -14.49 -13.57 1.63
CA VAL A 170 -13.05 -13.23 1.57
C VAL A 170 -12.65 -12.43 2.80
N PHE A 171 -13.42 -11.42 3.19
CA PHE A 171 -13.13 -10.58 4.35
C PHE A 171 -13.19 -11.35 5.67
N ILE A 172 -14.20 -12.18 5.84
CA ILE A 172 -14.31 -13.06 7.03
C ILE A 172 -13.14 -14.05 7.07
N GLY A 173 -12.83 -14.69 5.93
CA GLY A 173 -11.76 -15.68 5.84
C GLY A 173 -10.40 -15.10 6.19
N ILE A 174 -10.01 -13.97 5.57
CA ILE A 174 -8.72 -13.34 5.87
C ILE A 174 -8.68 -12.78 7.29
N GLY A 175 -9.81 -12.26 7.81
CA GLY A 175 -9.91 -11.81 9.19
C GLY A 175 -9.66 -12.94 10.21
N VAL A 176 -10.22 -14.13 9.97
CA VAL A 176 -9.95 -15.33 10.79
C VAL A 176 -8.48 -15.74 10.71
N ILE A 177 -7.90 -15.76 9.50
CA ILE A 177 -6.50 -16.11 9.30
C ILE A 177 -5.59 -15.10 10.01
N ALA A 178 -5.92 -13.80 9.96
CA ALA A 178 -5.18 -12.76 10.65
C ALA A 178 -5.18 -12.93 12.17
N ILE A 179 -6.34 -13.25 12.77
CA ILE A 179 -6.43 -13.55 14.21
C ILE A 179 -5.58 -14.77 14.56
N ILE A 180 -5.65 -15.84 13.77
CA ILE A 180 -4.83 -17.04 13.99
C ILE A 180 -3.34 -16.67 13.89
N GLY A 181 -2.92 -15.92 12.87
CA GLY A 181 -1.56 -15.42 12.69
C GLY A 181 -1.08 -14.59 13.89
N ALA A 182 -1.91 -13.65 14.35
CA ALA A 182 -1.62 -12.83 15.53
C ALA A 182 -1.46 -13.68 16.80
N LEU A 183 -2.33 -14.66 17.03
CA LEU A 183 -2.22 -15.59 18.17
C LEU A 183 -1.01 -16.51 18.08
N MET A 184 -0.56 -16.87 16.86
CA MET A 184 0.67 -17.62 16.66
C MET A 184 1.92 -16.86 17.12
N VAL A 185 1.90 -15.52 17.12
CA VAL A 185 2.98 -14.71 17.69
C VAL A 185 3.19 -15.01 19.19
N LEU A 186 2.13 -15.39 19.92
CA LEU A 186 2.24 -15.79 21.33
C LEU A 186 3.09 -17.06 21.55
N ARG A 187 3.23 -17.90 20.51
CA ARG A 187 4.07 -19.11 20.57
C ARG A 187 5.54 -18.86 20.27
N LEU A 188 5.89 -17.65 19.82
CA LEU A 188 7.30 -17.27 19.60
C LEU A 188 8.04 -17.17 20.93
N PRO A 189 9.31 -17.62 21.00
CA PRO A 189 10.14 -17.45 22.21
C PRO A 189 10.25 -15.96 22.59
N ALA A 190 10.24 -15.68 23.89
CA ALA A 190 10.29 -14.30 24.41
C ALA A 190 11.60 -13.54 24.05
N ASN A 191 12.66 -14.28 23.67
CA ASN A 191 13.99 -13.75 23.37
C ASN A 191 14.22 -13.37 21.90
N GLN A 192 13.23 -13.52 21.03
CA GLN A 192 13.36 -13.15 19.61
C GLN A 192 12.90 -11.72 19.43
N ALA A 193 13.76 -10.83 18.96
CA ALA A 193 13.56 -9.50 18.33
C ALA A 193 12.30 -8.66 18.71
N LEU A 194 11.47 -9.17 19.63
CA LEU A 194 10.29 -8.53 20.20
C LEU A 194 10.60 -7.80 21.51
N ARG A 195 11.89 -7.81 21.96
CA ARG A 195 12.43 -7.00 23.06
C ARG A 195 13.39 -6.00 22.47
N THR A 196 13.14 -4.75 22.68
CA THR A 196 14.14 -3.69 22.56
C THR A 196 14.98 -3.75 23.82
N ASP A 197 16.19 -4.33 23.75
CA ASP A 197 17.14 -4.36 24.88
C ASP A 197 17.91 -3.02 25.04
N GLU A 198 17.65 -2.07 24.16
CA GLU A 198 18.14 -0.71 24.27
C GLU A 198 16.96 0.26 24.25
N ALA A 199 16.54 0.71 25.43
CA ALA A 199 16.13 2.08 25.57
C ALA A 199 17.38 2.90 25.17
N SER A 200 17.63 3.01 23.85
CA SER A 200 18.65 3.92 23.37
C SER A 200 18.23 5.30 23.85
N GLU A 201 19.16 5.97 24.47
CA GLU A 201 19.17 7.35 24.95
C GLU A 201 18.83 8.37 23.82
N ALA A 202 17.81 8.10 23.06
CA ALA A 202 17.20 9.01 22.11
C ALA A 202 15.99 9.70 22.76
N GLU A 203 16.14 10.30 23.95
CA GLU A 203 15.49 11.54 24.29
C GLU A 203 16.04 12.68 23.39
N HIS A 204 16.10 12.46 22.09
CA HIS A 204 16.05 13.59 21.18
C HIS A 204 14.66 14.18 21.38
N SER A 205 14.64 15.29 22.11
CA SER A 205 13.41 15.98 22.46
C SER A 205 12.49 16.00 21.23
N ILE A 206 11.25 15.50 21.34
CA ILE A 206 10.20 15.61 20.31
C ILE A 206 10.18 17.02 19.71
N ARG A 207 10.53 18.02 20.53
CA ARG A 207 10.69 19.43 20.18
C ARG A 207 11.81 19.67 19.16
N ASP A 208 12.93 18.96 19.26
CA ASP A 208 14.07 19.12 18.33
C ASP A 208 13.75 18.43 17.00
N SER A 209 13.14 17.25 17.04
CA SER A 209 12.63 16.56 15.84
C SER A 209 11.59 17.41 15.11
N LEU A 210 10.64 18.01 15.83
CA LEU A 210 9.64 18.90 15.26
C LEU A 210 10.27 20.16 14.64
N ARG A 211 11.28 20.74 15.28
CA ARG A 211 12.02 21.91 14.78
C ARG A 211 12.76 21.58 13.48
N VAL A 212 13.40 20.43 13.40
CA VAL A 212 14.11 19.95 12.21
C VAL A 212 13.09 19.67 11.09
N ALA A 213 11.97 19.00 11.39
CA ALA A 213 10.89 18.76 10.41
C ALA A 213 10.34 20.07 9.83
N LEU A 214 10.11 21.10 10.68
CA LEU A 214 9.66 22.41 10.23
C LEU A 214 10.70 23.13 9.35
N GLN A 215 12.00 22.89 9.53
CA GLN A 215 13.04 23.41 8.64
C GLN A 215 12.97 22.74 7.26
N PHE A 216 12.79 21.41 7.20
CA PHE A 216 12.60 20.68 5.94
C PHE A 216 11.34 21.10 5.21
N LEU A 217 10.23 21.33 5.92
CA LEU A 217 8.97 21.84 5.33
C LEU A 217 9.10 23.27 4.76
N ARG A 218 10.16 24.01 5.09
CA ARG A 218 10.48 25.31 4.43
C ARG A 218 11.30 25.15 3.17
N SER A 219 11.82 23.98 2.88
CA SER A 219 12.66 23.72 1.70
C SER A 219 11.80 23.39 0.48
N TRP A 220 11.93 24.21 -0.59
CA TRP A 220 11.26 23.94 -1.85
C TRP A 220 11.66 22.60 -2.47
N ILE A 221 12.90 22.15 -2.26
CA ILE A 221 13.39 20.86 -2.78
C ILE A 221 12.63 19.71 -2.15
N VAL A 222 12.37 19.78 -0.85
CA VAL A 222 11.57 18.78 -0.11
C VAL A 222 10.14 18.74 -0.65
N TRP A 223 9.48 19.91 -0.75
CA TRP A 223 8.13 20.00 -1.32
C TRP A 223 8.06 19.46 -2.75
N ARG A 224 9.08 19.72 -3.56
CA ARG A 224 9.12 19.21 -4.92
C ARG A 224 9.06 17.68 -4.96
N TRP A 225 9.89 16.98 -4.17
CA TRP A 225 9.89 15.52 -4.15
C TRP A 225 8.61 14.95 -3.54
N MET A 226 8.09 15.58 -2.49
CA MET A 226 6.79 15.21 -1.92
C MET A 226 5.67 15.34 -2.96
N LEU A 227 5.56 16.49 -3.63
CA LEU A 227 4.55 16.71 -4.65
C LEU A 227 4.69 15.74 -5.85
N LEU A 228 5.91 15.38 -6.23
CA LEU A 228 6.14 14.40 -7.29
C LEU A 228 5.72 12.98 -6.86
N LEU A 229 5.93 12.62 -5.59
CA LEU A 229 5.41 11.38 -5.02
C LEU A 229 3.89 11.35 -5.06
N GLU A 230 3.23 12.35 -4.48
CA GLU A 230 1.76 12.46 -4.46
C GLU A 230 1.15 12.46 -5.88
N VAL A 231 1.83 13.09 -6.83
CA VAL A 231 1.41 13.08 -8.23
C VAL A 231 1.58 11.69 -8.83
N SER A 232 2.64 10.96 -8.50
CA SER A 232 2.81 9.57 -8.98
C SER A 232 1.71 8.65 -8.46
N ASP A 233 1.23 8.88 -7.24
CA ASP A 233 0.18 8.08 -6.61
C ASP A 233 -1.17 8.17 -7.33
N LEU A 234 -1.40 9.22 -8.13
CA LEU A 234 -2.57 9.26 -9.01
C LEU A 234 -2.60 8.10 -10.01
N MET A 235 -1.43 7.65 -10.51
CA MET A 235 -1.33 6.52 -11.43
C MET A 235 -0.97 5.20 -10.75
N LEU A 236 -0.83 5.20 -9.44
CA LEU A 236 -0.59 4.02 -8.61
C LEU A 236 -1.84 3.76 -7.76
N ASP A 237 -1.93 4.31 -6.57
CA ASP A 237 -2.98 4.00 -5.60
C ASP A 237 -4.37 4.52 -6.03
N VAL A 238 -4.43 5.73 -6.63
CA VAL A 238 -5.71 6.28 -7.09
C VAL A 238 -6.25 5.49 -8.29
N LEU A 239 -5.40 5.16 -9.27
CA LEU A 239 -5.82 4.28 -10.37
C LEU A 239 -6.27 2.92 -9.84
N PHE A 240 -5.54 2.35 -8.87
CA PHE A 240 -5.91 1.09 -8.24
C PHE A 240 -7.33 1.15 -7.64
N SER A 241 -7.62 2.21 -6.89
CA SER A 241 -8.91 2.38 -6.23
C SER A 241 -10.09 2.62 -7.17
N LEU A 242 -9.84 3.20 -8.34
CA LEU A 242 -10.88 3.51 -9.33
C LEU A 242 -11.02 2.44 -10.43
N LEU A 243 -10.01 1.59 -10.62
CA LEU A 243 -9.94 0.69 -11.77
C LEU A 243 -11.09 -0.31 -11.82
N ALA A 244 -11.41 -0.96 -10.70
CA ALA A 244 -12.52 -1.90 -10.65
C ALA A 244 -13.87 -1.22 -10.96
N LEU A 245 -14.12 -0.04 -10.37
CA LEU A 245 -15.31 0.77 -10.63
C LEU A 245 -15.40 1.19 -12.10
N TYR A 246 -14.29 1.67 -12.68
CA TYR A 246 -14.23 2.06 -14.08
C TYR A 246 -14.52 0.88 -15.01
N MET A 247 -13.95 -0.29 -14.74
CA MET A 247 -14.18 -1.48 -15.54
C MET A 247 -15.64 -1.93 -15.50
N VAL A 248 -16.30 -1.87 -14.34
CA VAL A 248 -17.71 -2.26 -14.21
C VAL A 248 -18.66 -1.19 -14.76
N ASP A 249 -18.50 0.07 -14.36
CA ASP A 249 -19.49 1.12 -14.60
C ASP A 249 -19.37 1.78 -15.97
N VAL A 250 -18.13 1.92 -16.49
CA VAL A 250 -17.87 2.62 -17.75
C VAL A 250 -17.63 1.63 -18.88
N VAL A 251 -16.83 0.59 -18.63
CA VAL A 251 -16.53 -0.41 -19.66
C VAL A 251 -17.63 -1.47 -19.77
N GLY A 252 -18.42 -1.67 -18.69
CA GLY A 252 -19.53 -2.65 -18.68
C GLY A 252 -19.05 -4.09 -18.49
N THR A 253 -17.89 -4.31 -17.87
CA THR A 253 -17.37 -5.65 -17.59
C THR A 253 -18.06 -6.28 -16.39
N THR A 254 -17.93 -7.60 -16.27
CA THR A 254 -18.36 -8.31 -15.06
C THR A 254 -17.40 -8.01 -13.90
N GLN A 255 -17.85 -8.23 -12.67
CA GLN A 255 -17.04 -8.10 -11.46
C GLN A 255 -15.77 -8.99 -11.50
N ALA A 256 -15.93 -10.22 -12.02
CA ALA A 256 -14.80 -11.14 -12.19
C ALA A 256 -13.76 -10.61 -13.20
N GLN A 257 -14.22 -10.01 -14.30
CA GLN A 257 -13.35 -9.38 -15.29
C GLN A 257 -12.63 -8.16 -14.71
N ALA A 258 -13.30 -7.35 -13.88
CA ALA A 258 -12.68 -6.21 -13.21
C ALA A 258 -11.58 -6.68 -12.24
N GLY A 259 -11.80 -7.73 -11.44
CA GLY A 259 -10.78 -8.32 -10.59
C GLY A 259 -9.59 -8.88 -11.37
N LEU A 260 -9.85 -9.53 -12.53
CA LEU A 260 -8.79 -10.00 -13.41
C LEU A 260 -7.97 -8.83 -14.01
N ALA A 261 -8.62 -7.71 -14.36
CA ALA A 261 -7.95 -6.52 -14.86
C ALA A 261 -6.96 -5.96 -13.83
N ILE A 262 -7.35 -5.88 -12.56
CA ILE A 262 -6.46 -5.48 -11.46
C ILE A 262 -5.29 -6.47 -11.33
N ALA A 263 -5.57 -7.76 -11.32
CA ALA A 263 -4.53 -8.79 -11.19
C ALA A 263 -3.51 -8.76 -12.35
N VAL A 264 -3.96 -8.47 -13.58
CA VAL A 264 -3.06 -8.30 -14.74
C VAL A 264 -2.20 -7.06 -14.58
N TRP A 265 -2.81 -5.92 -14.21
CA TRP A 265 -2.08 -4.67 -14.02
C TRP A 265 -1.02 -4.81 -12.93
N THR A 266 -1.37 -5.32 -11.75
CA THR A 266 -0.46 -5.48 -10.62
C THR A 266 0.56 -6.59 -10.85
N GLY A 267 0.14 -7.72 -11.45
CA GLY A 267 1.03 -8.85 -11.73
C GLY A 267 2.11 -8.53 -12.77
N VAL A 268 1.74 -7.81 -13.84
CA VAL A 268 2.73 -7.36 -14.83
C VAL A 268 3.59 -6.23 -14.25
N GLY A 269 3.01 -5.36 -13.40
CA GLY A 269 3.76 -4.35 -12.63
C GLY A 269 4.84 -4.98 -11.76
N LEU A 270 4.52 -6.05 -11.03
CA LEU A 270 5.50 -6.81 -10.24
C LEU A 270 6.65 -7.35 -11.10
N ILE A 271 6.36 -7.87 -12.30
CA ILE A 271 7.42 -8.27 -13.24
C ILE A 271 8.26 -7.05 -13.63
N GLY A 272 7.63 -5.90 -13.85
CA GLY A 272 8.31 -4.62 -14.13
C GLY A 272 9.28 -4.22 -13.03
N ASP A 273 8.87 -4.32 -11.75
CA ASP A 273 9.73 -4.02 -10.60
C ASP A 273 10.96 -4.93 -10.54
N PHE A 274 10.81 -6.23 -10.81
CA PHE A 274 11.94 -7.15 -10.90
C PHE A 274 12.89 -6.81 -12.05
N LEU A 275 12.37 -6.44 -13.21
CA LEU A 275 13.17 -6.05 -14.37
C LEU A 275 13.86 -4.70 -14.17
N LEU A 276 13.28 -3.84 -13.36
CA LEU A 276 13.83 -2.51 -13.06
C LEU A 276 15.14 -2.60 -12.26
N ILE A 277 15.31 -3.58 -11.39
CA ILE A 277 16.50 -3.70 -10.54
C ILE A 277 17.80 -3.72 -11.40
N PRO A 278 18.00 -4.66 -12.35
CA PRO A 278 19.18 -4.65 -13.21
C PRO A 278 19.20 -3.47 -14.20
N LEU A 279 18.05 -2.91 -14.55
CA LEU A 279 17.98 -1.75 -15.44
C LEU A 279 18.55 -0.49 -14.77
N LEU A 280 18.24 -0.26 -13.50
CA LEU A 280 18.75 0.89 -12.75
C LEU A 280 20.26 0.86 -12.48
N GLU A 281 20.91 -0.29 -12.62
CA GLU A 281 22.39 -0.37 -12.62
C GLU A 281 23.00 0.27 -13.88
N ARG A 282 22.21 0.40 -14.96
CA ARG A 282 22.70 0.88 -16.27
C ARG A 282 22.08 2.21 -16.70
N VAL A 283 20.88 2.49 -16.20
CA VAL A 283 20.07 3.67 -16.57
C VAL A 283 19.78 4.49 -15.33
N ARG A 284 19.94 5.80 -15.43
CA ARG A 284 19.59 6.71 -14.33
C ARG A 284 18.08 6.68 -14.06
N GLY A 285 17.69 6.62 -12.79
CA GLY A 285 16.30 6.50 -12.38
C GLY A 285 15.39 7.62 -12.92
N LEU A 286 15.86 8.87 -12.89
CA LEU A 286 15.06 10.00 -13.42
C LEU A 286 14.90 9.98 -14.95
N LEU A 287 15.87 9.43 -15.68
CA LEU A 287 15.73 9.21 -17.12
C LEU A 287 14.68 8.15 -17.42
N TYR A 288 14.71 7.03 -16.66
CA TYR A 288 13.69 6.00 -16.74
C TYR A 288 12.30 6.55 -16.45
N LEU A 289 12.13 7.35 -15.37
CA LEU A 289 10.83 7.96 -15.02
C LEU A 289 10.28 8.83 -16.15
N ARG A 290 11.12 9.64 -16.80
CA ARG A 290 10.69 10.45 -17.95
C ARG A 290 10.26 9.60 -19.13
N PHE A 291 11.05 8.57 -19.45
CA PHE A 291 10.73 7.67 -20.54
C PHE A 291 9.41 6.93 -20.28
N SER A 292 9.25 6.34 -19.09
CA SER A 292 8.04 5.62 -18.69
C SER A 292 6.82 6.55 -18.64
N ALA A 293 6.95 7.77 -18.09
CA ALA A 293 5.87 8.75 -18.09
C ALA A 293 5.44 9.15 -19.53
N GLY A 294 6.42 9.29 -20.45
CA GLY A 294 6.12 9.53 -21.86
C GLY A 294 5.35 8.37 -22.51
N ILE A 295 5.69 7.14 -22.18
CA ILE A 295 4.97 5.94 -22.66
C ILE A 295 3.55 5.90 -22.06
N ILE A 296 3.39 6.16 -20.76
CA ILE A 296 2.08 6.18 -20.10
C ILE A 296 1.16 7.23 -20.71
N LEU A 297 1.68 8.40 -21.11
CA LEU A 297 0.88 9.40 -21.84
C LEU A 297 0.28 8.90 -23.15
N VAL A 298 0.82 7.85 -23.73
CA VAL A 298 0.27 7.20 -24.93
C VAL A 298 -0.60 6.00 -24.55
N LEU A 299 -0.12 5.13 -23.66
CA LEU A 299 -0.80 3.89 -23.31
C LEU A 299 -2.12 4.15 -22.56
N PHE A 300 -2.16 5.12 -21.65
CA PHE A 300 -3.33 5.37 -20.84
C PHE A 300 -4.52 5.95 -21.65
N PRO A 301 -4.36 6.94 -22.54
CA PRO A 301 -5.40 7.32 -23.47
C PRO A 301 -5.87 6.16 -24.38
N LEU A 302 -4.94 5.32 -24.87
CA LEU A 302 -5.32 4.15 -25.68
C LEU A 302 -6.15 3.18 -24.83
N PHE A 303 -5.83 2.96 -23.56
CA PHE A 303 -6.62 2.16 -22.64
C PHE A 303 -8.03 2.73 -22.45
N LEU A 304 -8.16 4.05 -22.26
CA LEU A 304 -9.46 4.68 -22.08
C LEU A 304 -10.33 4.58 -23.35
N LEU A 305 -9.72 4.73 -24.53
CA LEU A 305 -10.39 4.75 -25.82
C LEU A 305 -10.62 3.36 -26.43
N ALA A 306 -9.93 2.31 -25.97
CA ALA A 306 -10.12 0.97 -26.50
C ALA A 306 -11.50 0.43 -26.17
N ASP A 307 -12.19 -0.17 -27.14
CA ASP A 307 -13.51 -0.79 -26.93
C ASP A 307 -13.41 -2.27 -26.54
N MET A 308 -12.36 -2.96 -27.04
CA MET A 308 -12.20 -4.40 -26.84
C MET A 308 -11.58 -4.69 -25.46
N TRP A 309 -12.20 -5.60 -24.74
CA TRP A 309 -11.75 -6.06 -23.42
C TRP A 309 -10.30 -6.59 -23.44
N GLU A 310 -9.97 -7.42 -24.43
CA GLU A 310 -8.65 -8.03 -24.56
C GLU A 310 -7.56 -6.97 -24.78
N VAL A 311 -7.87 -5.95 -25.56
CA VAL A 311 -6.97 -4.81 -25.80
C VAL A 311 -6.77 -4.02 -24.51
N LYS A 312 -7.85 -3.78 -23.74
CA LYS A 312 -7.75 -3.11 -22.44
C LYS A 312 -6.84 -3.89 -21.48
N LEU A 313 -6.95 -5.22 -21.43
CA LEU A 313 -6.08 -6.06 -20.58
C LEU A 313 -4.61 -5.94 -20.96
N ILE A 314 -4.28 -5.99 -22.25
CA ILE A 314 -2.91 -5.84 -22.73
C ILE A 314 -2.38 -4.46 -22.37
N LEU A 315 -3.17 -3.41 -22.59
CA LEU A 315 -2.78 -2.03 -22.26
C LEU A 315 -2.58 -1.85 -20.76
N LEU A 316 -3.46 -2.44 -19.92
CA LEU A 316 -3.28 -2.43 -18.45
C LEU A 316 -2.00 -3.13 -18.02
N GLY A 317 -1.69 -4.29 -18.60
CA GLY A 317 -0.42 -4.96 -18.34
C GLY A 317 0.78 -4.08 -18.71
N LEU A 318 0.76 -3.43 -19.86
CA LEU A 318 1.81 -2.50 -20.27
C LEU A 318 1.89 -1.27 -19.35
N ILE A 319 0.74 -0.72 -18.94
CA ILE A 319 0.69 0.39 -17.96
C ILE A 319 1.33 -0.05 -16.64
N GLY A 320 1.00 -1.24 -16.12
CA GLY A 320 1.62 -1.80 -14.93
C GLY A 320 3.15 -1.93 -15.08
N LEU A 321 3.61 -2.44 -16.22
CA LEU A 321 5.04 -2.59 -16.51
C LEU A 321 5.79 -1.25 -16.47
N PHE A 322 5.23 -0.20 -17.07
CA PHE A 322 5.88 1.12 -17.15
C PHE A 322 5.63 2.00 -15.92
N ASN A 323 4.62 1.71 -15.09
CA ASN A 323 4.45 2.35 -13.78
C ASN A 323 5.41 1.79 -12.72
N ALA A 324 6.04 0.64 -12.99
CA ALA A 324 7.01 0.02 -12.11
C ALA A 324 8.11 1.01 -11.70
N GLY A 325 8.45 1.03 -10.43
CA GLY A 325 9.51 1.86 -9.87
C GLY A 325 9.22 3.36 -9.76
N TRP A 326 8.05 3.87 -10.14
CA TRP A 326 7.73 5.29 -9.99
C TRP A 326 7.84 5.74 -8.53
N TYR A 327 7.21 5.02 -7.64
CA TYR A 327 7.30 5.28 -6.21
C TYR A 327 8.74 5.11 -5.69
N ALA A 328 9.38 3.97 -5.98
CA ALA A 328 10.69 3.62 -5.43
C ALA A 328 11.79 4.63 -5.82
N ILE A 329 11.80 5.10 -7.08
CA ILE A 329 12.79 6.06 -7.56
C ILE A 329 12.57 7.43 -6.93
N LEU A 330 11.32 7.90 -6.87
CA LEU A 330 10.98 9.20 -6.27
C LEU A 330 11.22 9.19 -4.76
N GLN A 331 10.85 8.12 -4.09
CA GLN A 331 11.09 7.94 -2.66
C GLN A 331 12.58 7.90 -2.34
N GLY A 332 13.39 7.19 -3.16
CA GLY A 332 14.83 7.20 -3.04
C GLY A 332 15.43 8.60 -3.14
N LYS A 333 14.96 9.43 -4.09
CA LYS A 333 15.39 10.82 -4.23
C LYS A 333 14.95 11.71 -3.07
N PHE A 334 13.78 11.43 -2.51
CA PHE A 334 13.31 12.12 -1.31
C PHE A 334 14.19 11.80 -0.11
N TYR A 335 14.55 10.52 0.11
CA TYR A 335 15.51 10.11 1.14
C TYR A 335 16.90 10.75 0.94
N ASP A 336 17.43 10.75 -0.29
CA ASP A 336 18.71 11.41 -0.61
C ASP A 336 18.70 12.88 -0.22
N THR A 337 17.56 13.57 -0.37
CA THR A 337 17.41 14.99 -0.04
C THR A 337 17.43 15.26 1.46
N LEU A 338 17.00 14.31 2.29
CA LEU A 338 16.98 14.43 3.75
C LEU A 338 18.30 13.98 4.39
N GLY A 339 19.14 13.24 3.68
CA GLY A 339 20.47 12.80 4.11
C GLY A 339 20.43 12.06 5.46
N ASP A 340 21.23 12.50 6.41
CA ASP A 340 21.32 11.89 7.76
C ASP A 340 20.03 11.98 8.60
N HIS A 341 19.03 12.73 8.11
CA HIS A 341 17.75 12.92 8.78
C HIS A 341 16.65 12.04 8.19
N SER A 342 16.97 10.84 7.72
CA SER A 342 16.02 9.91 7.07
C SER A 342 14.78 9.59 7.93
N GLY A 343 14.89 9.63 9.28
CA GLY A 343 13.75 9.50 10.19
C GLY A 343 12.71 10.63 10.05
N MET A 344 13.08 11.78 9.46
CA MET A 344 12.16 12.88 9.20
C MET A 344 11.20 12.60 8.03
N VAL A 345 11.50 11.61 7.18
CA VAL A 345 10.62 11.18 6.08
C VAL A 345 9.21 10.90 6.59
N LEU A 346 9.10 10.21 7.71
CA LEU A 346 7.79 9.88 8.31
C LEU A 346 7.03 11.13 8.77
N ILE A 347 7.70 12.07 9.43
CA ILE A 347 7.05 13.28 9.97
C ILE A 347 6.66 14.23 8.84
N VAL A 348 7.55 14.41 7.88
CA VAL A 348 7.34 15.30 6.72
C VAL A 348 6.32 14.68 5.76
N GLY A 349 6.40 13.36 5.51
CA GLY A 349 5.45 12.61 4.68
C GLY A 349 4.02 12.62 5.26
N ASN A 350 3.87 12.42 6.58
CA ASN A 350 2.56 12.49 7.23
C ASN A 350 1.88 13.87 7.11
N ALA A 351 2.65 14.94 6.96
CA ALA A 351 2.07 16.27 6.73
C ALA A 351 1.37 16.37 5.36
N ALA A 352 1.90 15.71 4.33
CA ALA A 352 1.26 15.57 3.02
C ALA A 352 0.12 14.53 3.05
N GLY A 353 0.29 13.45 3.83
CA GLY A 353 -0.67 12.35 3.93
C GLY A 353 -2.09 12.76 4.32
N VAL A 354 -2.27 13.88 5.06
CA VAL A 354 -3.61 14.42 5.36
C VAL A 354 -4.31 14.91 4.09
N ILE A 355 -3.56 15.51 3.16
CA ILE A 355 -4.12 16.02 1.90
C ILE A 355 -4.48 14.85 0.99
N THR A 356 -3.59 13.87 0.87
CA THR A 356 -3.82 12.67 0.07
C THR A 356 -4.95 11.80 0.61
N ALA A 357 -5.11 11.71 1.92
CA ALA A 357 -6.23 11.00 2.54
C ALA A 357 -7.61 11.53 2.10
N LEU A 358 -7.71 12.80 1.68
CA LEU A 358 -8.95 13.39 1.17
C LEU A 358 -9.19 13.13 -0.32
N LEU A 359 -8.17 12.73 -1.08
CA LEU A 359 -8.28 12.52 -2.54
C LEU A 359 -9.40 11.55 -2.93
N PRO A 360 -9.58 10.39 -2.27
CA PRO A 360 -10.64 9.45 -2.66
C PRO A 360 -12.04 10.05 -2.58
N VAL A 361 -12.35 10.83 -1.54
CA VAL A 361 -13.65 11.53 -1.42
C VAL A 361 -13.77 12.65 -2.45
N ILE A 362 -12.71 13.42 -2.70
CA ILE A 362 -12.71 14.50 -3.70
C ILE A 362 -12.94 13.92 -5.09
N LEU A 363 -12.25 12.84 -5.44
CA LEU A 363 -12.42 12.19 -6.74
C LEU A 363 -13.78 11.49 -6.85
N GLY A 364 -14.32 10.97 -5.74
CA GLY A 364 -15.69 10.49 -5.67
C GLY A 364 -16.71 11.58 -5.98
N ALA A 365 -16.58 12.75 -5.35
CA ALA A 365 -17.44 13.90 -5.62
C ALA A 365 -17.33 14.40 -7.07
N LEU A 366 -16.11 14.38 -7.62
CA LEU A 366 -15.87 14.72 -9.01
C LEU A 366 -16.52 13.67 -9.94
N ALA A 367 -16.43 12.38 -9.60
CA ALA A 367 -17.07 11.31 -10.37
C ALA A 367 -18.61 11.42 -10.38
N GLU A 368 -19.21 11.85 -9.27
CA GLU A 368 -20.67 12.15 -9.25
C GLU A 368 -21.04 13.36 -10.08
N ALA A 369 -20.20 14.40 -10.09
CA ALA A 369 -20.50 15.65 -10.79
C ALA A 369 -20.29 15.55 -12.32
N VAL A 370 -19.23 14.91 -12.78
CA VAL A 370 -18.81 14.91 -14.19
C VAL A 370 -18.67 13.51 -14.80
N GLY A 371 -18.87 12.47 -14.02
CA GLY A 371 -18.76 11.07 -14.41
C GLY A 371 -17.36 10.48 -14.21
N LEU A 372 -17.32 9.17 -13.87
CA LEU A 372 -16.08 8.45 -13.58
C LEU A 372 -15.12 8.42 -14.78
N ASN A 373 -15.66 8.34 -16.01
CA ASN A 373 -14.84 8.39 -17.22
C ASN A 373 -14.00 9.68 -17.29
N VAL A 374 -14.57 10.83 -16.95
CA VAL A 374 -13.85 12.12 -16.93
C VAL A 374 -12.77 12.11 -15.87
N VAL A 375 -13.06 11.56 -14.68
CA VAL A 375 -12.06 11.43 -13.59
C VAL A 375 -10.87 10.59 -14.04
N MET A 376 -11.09 9.51 -14.78
CA MET A 376 -9.97 8.72 -15.33
C MET A 376 -9.06 9.53 -16.25
N TRP A 377 -9.62 10.43 -17.07
CA TRP A 377 -8.79 11.34 -17.89
C TRP A 377 -7.95 12.31 -17.06
N PHE A 378 -8.42 12.75 -15.89
CA PHE A 378 -7.64 13.61 -15.00
C PHE A 378 -6.36 12.92 -14.48
N LEU A 379 -6.31 11.58 -14.41
CA LEU A 379 -5.11 10.88 -13.98
C LEU A 379 -3.90 11.13 -14.90
N LEU A 380 -4.14 11.56 -16.17
CA LEU A 380 -3.06 11.98 -17.08
C LEU A 380 -2.26 13.19 -16.60
N ILE A 381 -2.77 13.92 -15.61
CA ILE A 381 -2.02 14.99 -14.95
C ILE A 381 -0.71 14.44 -14.35
N ALA A 382 -0.71 13.20 -13.85
CA ALA A 382 0.47 12.59 -13.25
C ALA A 382 1.66 12.45 -14.22
N PRO A 383 1.56 11.75 -15.34
CA PRO A 383 2.67 11.63 -16.27
C PRO A 383 3.06 12.97 -16.90
N ILE A 384 2.12 13.92 -17.10
CA ILE A 384 2.41 15.26 -17.60
C ILE A 384 3.29 16.01 -16.59
N ILE A 385 2.90 16.05 -15.31
CA ILE A 385 3.67 16.74 -14.28
C ILE A 385 5.04 16.06 -14.10
N LEU A 386 5.13 14.74 -14.11
CA LEU A 386 6.42 14.04 -14.05
C LEU A 386 7.35 14.44 -15.20
N LEU A 387 6.85 14.55 -16.43
CA LEU A 387 7.66 14.96 -17.58
C LEU A 387 8.19 16.38 -17.44
N VAL A 388 7.37 17.30 -16.90
CA VAL A 388 7.71 18.74 -16.84
C VAL A 388 8.52 19.06 -15.57
N ALA A 389 8.14 18.49 -14.42
CA ALA A 389 8.65 18.90 -13.12
C ALA A 389 9.86 18.07 -12.64
N LEU A 390 10.18 16.91 -13.26
CA LEU A 390 11.41 16.18 -12.93
C LEU A 390 12.65 17.05 -13.26
N PRO A 391 13.68 17.10 -12.37
CA PRO A 391 14.91 17.83 -12.66
C PRO A 391 15.63 17.27 -13.88
N ARG A 392 16.18 18.13 -14.73
CA ARG A 392 17.08 17.71 -15.81
C ARG A 392 18.45 17.39 -15.17
N GLU A 393 18.85 16.11 -15.21
CA GLU A 393 20.21 15.67 -14.84
C GLU A 393 21.18 15.85 -16.00
#